data_834f6554437b96a31247badfe2059d29
#
_entry.id   834f6554437b96a31247badfe2059d29
#
_cell.length_a   1.000
_cell.length_b   1.000
_cell.length_c   1.000
_cell.angle_alpha   90.00
_cell.angle_beta   90.00
_cell.angle_gamma   90.00
#
_symmetry.space_group_name_H-M   'P 1'
#
loop_
_entity.id
_entity.type
_entity.pdbx_description
1 polymer ?
#
loop_
_entity_poly.entity_id
_entity_poly.type
_entity_poly.pdbx_seq_one_letter_code
_entity_poly.pdbx_strand_id
1 'polypeptide(L)'
;MKINNLLLIGTFFFILCCFPFIELQANELKPTDTIEYFDDGSYYEITLQEDLNIFRSSTKNGSKTVTYKSANGTTLWSVTVHGSFYFNGTSAKCTNSTVSTTCPASTWKITSASSSKSGASASATATAKQYISGKLSQTKTKTVTLQCSSSGKLS
;
A
#
# COMPACT_ATOMS: atom_id res chain seq x y z
N MET A 1 -83.56 -23.90 -13.98
CA MET A 1 -82.93 -22.60 -14.36
C MET A 1 -81.54 -22.55 -13.75
N LYS A 2 -80.51 -22.78 -14.55
CA LYS A 2 -79.11 -22.94 -14.11
C LYS A 2 -78.40 -21.60 -14.23
N ILE A 3 -77.83 -21.12 -13.13
CA ILE A 3 -77.02 -19.94 -13.08
C ILE A 3 -75.54 -20.42 -13.09
N ASN A 4 -74.84 -20.09 -14.16
CA ASN A 4 -73.39 -20.38 -14.27
C ASN A 4 -72.58 -19.28 -13.63
N ASN A 5 -71.85 -19.64 -12.58
CA ASN A 5 -70.81 -18.78 -12.00
C ASN A 5 -69.57 -18.87 -12.88
N LEU A 6 -69.24 -17.78 -13.54
CA LEU A 6 -67.98 -17.58 -14.26
C LEU A 6 -66.91 -17.05 -13.27
N LEU A 7 -65.99 -17.97 -12.94
CA LEU A 7 -64.83 -17.63 -12.06
C LEU A 7 -63.75 -16.89 -12.89
N LEU A 8 -63.58 -15.61 -12.61
CA LEU A 8 -62.57 -14.79 -13.24
C LEU A 8 -61.23 -14.97 -12.48
N ILE A 9 -60.30 -15.76 -13.05
CA ILE A 9 -58.95 -15.95 -12.52
C ILE A 9 -58.10 -14.81 -13.01
N GLY A 10 -57.86 -13.83 -12.14
CA GLY A 10 -56.89 -12.74 -12.37
C GLY A 10 -55.48 -13.27 -12.22
N THR A 11 -54.76 -13.44 -13.33
CA THR A 11 -53.34 -13.71 -13.34
C THR A 11 -52.56 -12.44 -12.99
N PHE A 12 -52.07 -12.38 -11.75
CA PHE A 12 -51.19 -11.33 -11.29
C PHE A 12 -49.76 -11.57 -11.88
N PHE A 13 -49.41 -10.82 -12.92
CA PHE A 13 -48.12 -10.91 -13.57
C PHE A 13 -47.11 -10.15 -12.72
N PHE A 14 -46.32 -10.86 -11.90
CA PHE A 14 -45.26 -10.30 -11.10
C PHE A 14 -44.07 -10.02 -12.03
N ILE A 15 -43.92 -8.78 -12.49
CA ILE A 15 -42.73 -8.33 -13.24
C ILE A 15 -41.60 -8.22 -12.24
N LEU A 16 -40.78 -9.28 -12.17
CA LEU A 16 -39.50 -9.26 -11.45
C LEU A 16 -38.54 -8.39 -12.23
N CYS A 17 -38.41 -7.12 -11.82
CA CYS A 17 -37.42 -6.22 -12.33
C CYS A 17 -36.02 -6.73 -11.93
N CYS A 18 -35.40 -7.50 -12.82
CA CYS A 18 -33.95 -7.79 -12.74
C CYS A 18 -33.17 -6.50 -12.98
N PHE A 19 -32.90 -5.75 -11.90
CA PHE A 19 -31.82 -4.75 -11.94
C PHE A 19 -30.48 -5.51 -12.02
N PRO A 20 -29.64 -5.29 -13.03
CA PRO A 20 -28.28 -5.80 -12.98
C PRO A 20 -27.58 -5.12 -11.80
N PHE A 21 -27.25 -5.89 -10.79
CA PHE A 21 -26.27 -5.48 -9.79
C PHE A 21 -24.96 -5.21 -10.55
N ILE A 22 -24.65 -3.95 -10.78
CA ILE A 22 -23.31 -3.54 -11.19
C ILE A 22 -22.46 -3.74 -9.94
N GLU A 23 -21.83 -4.91 -9.84
CA GLU A 23 -20.72 -5.14 -8.93
C GLU A 23 -19.62 -4.14 -9.31
N LEU A 24 -19.53 -3.04 -8.55
CA LEU A 24 -18.41 -2.14 -8.62
C LEU A 24 -17.20 -2.90 -8.07
N GLN A 25 -16.50 -3.64 -8.95
CA GLN A 25 -15.22 -4.21 -8.60
C GLN A 25 -14.31 -3.04 -8.26
N ALA A 26 -14.09 -2.83 -6.96
CA ALA A 26 -12.98 -2.04 -6.49
C ALA A 26 -11.73 -2.70 -7.08
N ASN A 27 -11.15 -2.04 -8.07
CA ASN A 27 -9.88 -2.45 -8.67
C ASN A 27 -8.82 -2.22 -7.58
N GLU A 28 -8.60 -3.23 -6.73
CA GLU A 28 -7.48 -3.26 -5.81
C GLU A 28 -6.22 -3.13 -6.67
N LEU A 29 -5.62 -1.93 -6.66
CA LEU A 29 -4.30 -1.72 -7.24
C LEU A 29 -3.34 -2.66 -6.48
N LYS A 30 -3.04 -3.80 -7.11
CA LYS A 30 -2.07 -4.76 -6.59
C LYS A 30 -0.75 -4.03 -6.37
N PRO A 31 -0.20 -4.03 -5.15
CA PRO A 31 1.08 -3.40 -4.90
C PRO A 31 2.13 -3.97 -5.85
N THR A 32 2.91 -3.10 -6.46
CA THR A 32 4.03 -3.53 -7.32
C THR A 32 5.17 -3.93 -6.40
N ASP A 33 5.32 -5.23 -6.18
CA ASP A 33 6.39 -5.77 -5.35
C ASP A 33 7.67 -5.91 -6.21
N THR A 34 8.73 -5.27 -5.76
CA THR A 34 10.08 -5.44 -6.31
C THR A 34 10.94 -6.15 -5.28
N ILE A 35 11.74 -7.13 -5.72
CA ILE A 35 12.60 -7.92 -4.84
C ILE A 35 14.06 -7.69 -5.21
N GLU A 36 14.90 -7.42 -4.21
CA GLU A 36 16.35 -7.24 -4.33
C GLU A 36 17.04 -8.30 -3.46
N TYR A 37 17.68 -9.30 -4.09
CA TYR A 37 18.34 -10.40 -3.40
C TYR A 37 19.78 -10.11 -3.05
N PHE A 38 20.27 -10.75 -1.96
CA PHE A 38 21.67 -10.79 -1.53
C PHE A 38 22.25 -12.19 -1.71
N ASP A 39 23.60 -12.30 -1.68
CA ASP A 39 24.32 -13.56 -1.88
C ASP A 39 24.00 -14.60 -0.79
N ASP A 40 23.63 -14.17 0.42
CA ASP A 40 23.22 -15.02 1.54
C ASP A 40 21.77 -15.53 1.44
N GLY A 41 21.10 -15.23 0.32
CA GLY A 41 19.71 -15.56 0.07
C GLY A 41 18.70 -14.67 0.78
N SER A 42 19.12 -13.76 1.64
CA SER A 42 18.26 -12.73 2.20
C SER A 42 17.84 -11.71 1.11
N TYR A 43 16.77 -10.96 1.33
CA TYR A 43 16.29 -10.04 0.31
C TYR A 43 15.51 -8.88 0.89
N TYR A 44 15.43 -7.79 0.11
CA TYR A 44 14.45 -6.75 0.31
C TYR A 44 13.24 -6.96 -0.57
N GLU A 45 12.06 -6.88 0.03
CA GLU A 45 10.78 -6.79 -0.66
C GLU A 45 10.27 -5.34 -0.56
N ILE A 46 9.90 -4.75 -1.70
CA ILE A 46 9.51 -3.34 -1.80
C ILE A 46 8.04 -3.30 -2.20
N THR A 47 7.19 -2.75 -1.35
CA THR A 47 5.75 -2.62 -1.57
C THR A 47 5.35 -1.16 -1.62
N LEU A 48 4.59 -0.78 -2.67
CA LEU A 48 3.99 0.55 -2.82
C LEU A 48 2.50 0.47 -2.52
N GLN A 49 2.01 1.33 -1.65
CA GLN A 49 0.59 1.51 -1.37
C GLN A 49 0.17 2.94 -1.68
N GLU A 50 -0.88 3.09 -2.47
CA GLU A 50 -1.51 4.35 -2.78
C GLU A 50 -2.86 4.46 -2.08
N ASP A 51 -3.14 5.60 -1.46
CA ASP A 51 -4.49 5.86 -0.96
C ASP A 51 -5.41 6.13 -2.15
N LEU A 52 -6.50 5.38 -2.24
CA LEU A 52 -7.51 5.53 -3.28
C LEU A 52 -8.36 6.79 -3.01
N ASN A 53 -7.82 7.95 -3.34
CA ASN A 53 -8.62 9.18 -3.37
C ASN A 53 -9.33 9.30 -4.71
N ILE A 54 -10.60 8.87 -4.77
CA ILE A 54 -11.43 8.79 -5.98
C ILE A 54 -11.85 10.18 -6.49
N PHE A 55 -11.61 11.27 -5.77
CA PHE A 55 -12.14 12.58 -6.13
C PHE A 55 -11.06 13.65 -6.31
N ARG A 56 -10.96 14.19 -7.52
CA ARG A 56 -10.53 15.56 -7.96
C ARG A 56 -9.66 16.36 -6.99
N SER A 57 -8.97 15.71 -6.09
CA SER A 57 -8.07 16.35 -5.15
C SER A 57 -6.71 16.53 -5.84
N SER A 58 -6.17 17.72 -5.76
CA SER A 58 -4.77 17.99 -6.11
C SER A 58 -3.78 17.45 -5.06
N THR A 59 -4.26 16.61 -4.14
CA THR A 59 -3.44 15.98 -3.10
C THR A 59 -3.46 14.46 -3.26
N LYS A 60 -2.31 13.84 -3.00
CA LYS A 60 -2.12 12.38 -3.01
C LYS A 60 -1.36 11.98 -1.76
N ASN A 61 -1.83 10.92 -1.10
CA ASN A 61 -1.11 10.26 -0.02
C ASN A 61 -0.74 8.85 -0.45
N GLY A 62 0.31 8.34 0.14
CA GLY A 62 0.73 6.96 -0.05
C GLY A 62 1.91 6.60 0.81
N SER A 63 2.29 5.34 0.75
CA SER A 63 3.44 4.82 1.47
C SER A 63 4.22 3.83 0.61
N LYS A 64 5.51 3.74 0.89
CA LYS A 64 6.41 2.76 0.28
C LYS A 64 7.20 2.09 1.40
N THR A 65 7.12 0.77 1.44
CA THR A 65 7.75 -0.06 2.47
C THR A 65 8.88 -0.86 1.86
N VAL A 66 10.01 -0.91 2.54
CA VAL A 66 11.05 -1.91 2.29
C VAL A 66 11.11 -2.83 3.49
N THR A 67 10.91 -4.13 3.23
CA THR A 67 10.95 -5.20 4.22
C THR A 67 12.18 -6.06 3.98
N TYR A 68 13.06 -6.17 4.99
CA TYR A 68 14.19 -7.10 4.95
C TYR A 68 13.75 -8.46 5.45
N LYS A 69 13.96 -9.47 4.61
CA LYS A 69 13.58 -10.85 4.87
C LYS A 69 14.80 -11.77 4.81
N SER A 70 14.78 -12.83 5.61
CA SER A 70 15.75 -13.92 5.52
C SER A 70 15.47 -14.79 4.30
N ALA A 71 16.42 -15.67 3.96
CA ALA A 71 16.31 -16.59 2.81
C ALA A 71 15.04 -17.46 2.84
N ASN A 72 14.51 -17.77 4.03
CA ASN A 72 13.27 -18.55 4.20
C ASN A 72 11.98 -17.66 4.21
N GLY A 73 12.09 -16.38 3.90
CA GLY A 73 10.95 -15.46 3.82
C GLY A 73 10.50 -14.84 5.14
N THR A 74 11.19 -15.12 6.26
CA THR A 74 10.85 -14.53 7.56
C THR A 74 11.18 -13.05 7.58
N THR A 75 10.23 -12.22 7.97
CA THR A 75 10.43 -10.77 8.13
C THR A 75 11.36 -10.48 9.32
N LEU A 76 12.45 -9.78 9.05
CA LEU A 76 13.45 -9.40 10.05
C LEU A 76 13.18 -7.98 10.58
N TRP A 77 13.04 -7.02 9.68
CA TRP A 77 12.66 -5.65 9.97
C TRP A 77 12.14 -4.94 8.72
N SER A 78 11.47 -3.79 8.90
CA SER A 78 11.03 -2.96 7.80
C SER A 78 11.19 -1.47 8.09
N VAL A 79 11.22 -0.69 7.01
CA VAL A 79 11.12 0.76 7.02
C VAL A 79 10.07 1.20 6.01
N THR A 80 9.19 2.11 6.43
CA THR A 80 8.12 2.67 5.60
C THR A 80 8.25 4.19 5.58
N VAL A 81 8.24 4.76 4.38
CA VAL A 81 8.00 6.19 4.18
C VAL A 81 6.51 6.42 3.93
N HIS A 82 5.93 7.40 4.62
CA HIS A 82 4.60 7.92 4.31
C HIS A 82 4.76 9.32 3.74
N GLY A 83 4.18 9.57 2.58
CA GLY A 83 4.26 10.83 1.87
C GLY A 83 2.89 11.44 1.61
N SER A 84 2.78 12.77 1.80
CA SER A 84 1.67 13.56 1.31
C SER A 84 2.17 14.52 0.24
N PHE A 85 1.46 14.60 -0.88
CA PHE A 85 1.90 15.35 -2.04
C PHE A 85 0.78 16.25 -2.54
N TYR A 86 1.15 17.43 -3.02
CA TYR A 86 0.33 18.29 -3.85
C TYR A 86 0.80 18.18 -5.30
N PHE A 87 -0.11 18.14 -6.24
CA PHE A 87 0.18 18.13 -7.68
C PHE A 87 -0.89 18.92 -8.45
N ASN A 88 -0.52 19.44 -9.64
CA ASN A 88 -1.40 20.33 -10.43
C ASN A 88 -1.37 20.06 -11.93
N GLY A 89 -0.88 18.89 -12.36
CA GLY A 89 -0.72 18.54 -13.78
C GLY A 89 0.61 18.99 -14.39
N THR A 90 1.25 20.03 -13.83
CA THR A 90 2.54 20.57 -14.32
C THR A 90 3.68 20.24 -13.38
N SER A 91 3.43 20.25 -12.08
CA SER A 91 4.41 19.99 -11.03
C SER A 91 3.80 19.19 -9.90
N ALA A 92 4.68 18.60 -9.08
CA ALA A 92 4.33 17.99 -7.81
C ALA A 92 5.27 18.47 -6.71
N LYS A 93 4.81 18.43 -5.46
CA LYS A 93 5.57 18.81 -4.27
C LYS A 93 5.19 17.92 -3.10
N CYS A 94 6.18 17.37 -2.41
CA CYS A 94 5.96 16.69 -1.14
C CYS A 94 5.65 17.72 -0.04
N THR A 95 4.50 17.58 0.58
CA THR A 95 4.04 18.48 1.67
C THR A 95 4.38 17.92 3.04
N ASN A 96 4.34 16.58 3.19
CA ASN A 96 4.71 15.91 4.43
C ASN A 96 5.46 14.60 4.15
N SER A 97 6.39 14.24 5.03
CA SER A 97 7.12 12.96 5.03
C SER A 97 7.30 12.48 6.46
N THR A 98 6.87 11.25 6.72
CA THR A 98 7.07 10.57 8.01
C THR A 98 7.64 9.17 7.81
N VAL A 99 8.23 8.62 8.86
CA VAL A 99 8.81 7.28 8.88
C VAL A 99 8.13 6.41 9.91
N SER A 100 7.91 5.14 9.57
CA SER A 100 7.62 4.09 10.53
C SER A 100 8.51 2.87 10.30
N THR A 101 8.76 2.10 11.36
CA THR A 101 9.61 0.90 11.29
C THR A 101 8.98 -0.23 12.08
N THR A 102 9.24 -1.47 11.66
CA THR A 102 8.93 -2.67 12.43
C THR A 102 10.17 -3.54 12.56
N CYS A 103 10.29 -4.31 13.64
CA CYS A 103 11.42 -5.22 13.86
C CYS A 103 10.95 -6.43 14.67
N PRO A 104 10.27 -7.41 14.05
CA PRO A 104 9.74 -8.59 14.75
C PRO A 104 10.83 -9.58 15.15
N ALA A 105 11.97 -9.60 14.46
CA ALA A 105 13.05 -10.52 14.75
C ALA A 105 13.82 -10.12 16.02
N SER A 106 13.84 -10.96 17.03
CA SER A 106 14.47 -10.70 18.35
C SER A 106 15.99 -10.46 18.27
N THR A 107 16.65 -10.97 17.23
CA THR A 107 18.09 -10.77 17.00
C THR A 107 18.41 -9.42 16.33
N TRP A 108 17.40 -8.70 15.85
CA TRP A 108 17.55 -7.41 15.22
C TRP A 108 17.02 -6.28 16.09
N LYS A 109 17.56 -5.08 15.90
CA LYS A 109 17.12 -3.86 16.57
C LYS A 109 17.27 -2.67 15.63
N ILE A 110 16.21 -1.87 15.47
CA ILE A 110 16.32 -0.57 14.83
C ILE A 110 17.06 0.39 15.76
N THR A 111 18.14 0.97 15.27
CA THR A 111 18.99 1.90 16.06
C THR A 111 18.80 3.35 15.66
N SER A 112 18.33 3.61 14.45
CA SER A 112 17.92 4.94 14.01
C SER A 112 16.88 4.85 12.91
N ALA A 113 16.00 5.84 12.86
CA ALA A 113 15.07 6.06 11.78
C ALA A 113 14.83 7.56 11.61
N SER A 114 14.81 8.04 10.38
CA SER A 114 14.57 9.45 10.06
C SER A 114 13.82 9.57 8.74
N SER A 115 13.08 10.68 8.57
CA SER A 115 12.44 11.03 7.32
C SER A 115 12.86 12.39 6.83
N SER A 116 12.81 12.60 5.52
CA SER A 116 13.09 13.87 4.87
C SER A 116 12.19 14.05 3.65
N LYS A 117 12.08 15.28 3.15
CA LYS A 117 11.37 15.60 1.91
C LYS A 117 12.17 16.56 1.07
N SER A 118 12.13 16.40 -0.26
CA SER A 118 12.76 17.29 -1.21
C SER A 118 11.99 17.27 -2.52
N GLY A 119 11.61 18.44 -3.03
CA GLY A 119 10.82 18.54 -4.26
C GLY A 119 9.54 17.71 -4.17
N ALA A 120 9.37 16.77 -5.10
CA ALA A 120 8.24 15.85 -5.17
C ALA A 120 8.54 14.47 -4.52
N SER A 121 9.55 14.40 -3.63
CA SER A 121 10.00 13.15 -3.00
C SER A 121 9.86 13.20 -1.48
N ALA A 122 9.37 12.11 -0.89
CA ALA A 122 9.45 11.77 0.51
C ALA A 122 10.44 10.62 0.67
N SER A 123 11.34 10.69 1.64
CA SER A 123 12.33 9.64 1.91
C SER A 123 12.35 9.27 3.39
N ALA A 124 12.57 7.98 3.66
CA ALA A 124 12.81 7.48 5.02
C ALA A 124 14.04 6.57 5.02
N THR A 125 14.87 6.73 6.03
CA THR A 125 16.08 5.92 6.24
C THR A 125 16.01 5.26 7.60
N ALA A 126 16.29 3.96 7.66
CA ALA A 126 16.44 3.24 8.91
C ALA A 126 17.76 2.47 8.95
N THR A 127 18.36 2.39 10.12
CA THR A 127 19.51 1.55 10.40
C THR A 127 19.10 0.47 11.41
N ALA A 128 19.34 -0.77 11.02
CA ALA A 128 19.11 -1.95 11.84
C ALA A 128 20.41 -2.68 12.15
N LYS A 129 20.55 -3.17 13.37
CA LYS A 129 21.71 -3.94 13.84
C LYS A 129 21.26 -5.32 14.28
N GLN A 130 22.02 -6.34 13.86
CA GLN A 130 21.85 -7.71 14.33
C GLN A 130 22.82 -8.04 15.45
N TYR A 131 22.31 -8.71 16.48
CA TYR A 131 23.08 -9.21 17.60
C TYR A 131 22.94 -10.73 17.70
N ILE A 132 24.06 -11.43 17.78
CA ILE A 132 24.13 -12.88 17.98
C ILE A 132 24.90 -13.12 19.27
N SER A 133 24.28 -13.79 20.23
CA SER A 133 24.85 -13.99 21.59
C SER A 133 25.34 -12.69 22.22
N GLY A 134 24.58 -11.60 22.03
CA GLY A 134 24.88 -10.28 22.59
C GLY A 134 25.98 -9.48 21.85
N LYS A 135 26.61 -10.08 20.83
CA LYS A 135 27.63 -9.41 20.02
C LYS A 135 27.04 -8.86 18.73
N LEU A 136 27.48 -7.67 18.32
CA LEU A 136 27.10 -7.07 17.04
C LEU A 136 27.63 -7.96 15.90
N SER A 137 26.75 -8.48 15.07
CA SER A 137 27.07 -9.34 13.92
C SER A 137 27.08 -8.53 12.61
N GLN A 138 26.03 -7.73 12.37
CA GLN A 138 25.97 -6.91 11.17
C GLN A 138 25.15 -5.65 11.40
N THR A 139 25.34 -4.69 10.50
CA THR A 139 24.55 -3.45 10.42
C THR A 139 24.05 -3.28 9.00
N LYS A 140 22.76 -3.03 8.85
CA LYS A 140 22.14 -2.71 7.55
C LYS A 140 21.45 -1.35 7.64
N THR A 141 21.66 -0.51 6.64
CA THR A 141 20.98 0.76 6.47
C THR A 141 20.23 0.73 5.15
N LYS A 142 18.95 1.10 5.15
CA LYS A 142 18.15 1.17 3.93
C LYS A 142 17.40 2.50 3.90
N THR A 143 17.44 3.13 2.73
CA THR A 143 16.62 4.30 2.40
C THR A 143 15.54 3.88 1.43
N VAL A 144 14.31 4.30 1.70
CA VAL A 144 13.17 4.15 0.80
C VAL A 144 12.68 5.54 0.41
N THR A 145 12.40 5.72 -0.89
CA THR A 145 11.91 6.99 -1.45
C THR A 145 10.62 6.77 -2.19
N LEU A 146 9.63 7.60 -1.87
CA LEU A 146 8.34 7.69 -2.53
C LEU A 146 8.29 9.00 -3.31
N GLN A 147 8.00 8.93 -4.61
CA GLN A 147 7.91 10.09 -5.49
C GLN A 147 6.49 10.27 -6.02
N CYS A 148 6.12 11.52 -6.28
CA CYS A 148 4.85 11.88 -6.91
C CYS A 148 5.12 12.60 -8.23
N SER A 149 4.52 12.12 -9.31
CA SER A 149 4.57 12.81 -10.60
C SER A 149 3.65 14.04 -10.62
N SER A 150 3.80 14.90 -11.63
CA SER A 150 2.90 16.03 -11.86
C SER A 150 1.43 15.63 -12.10
N SER A 151 1.19 14.38 -12.52
CA SER A 151 -0.14 13.80 -12.70
C SER A 151 -0.69 13.10 -11.44
N GLY A 152 0.06 13.08 -10.33
CA GLY A 152 -0.35 12.44 -9.08
C GLY A 152 -0.06 10.93 -9.00
N LYS A 153 0.71 10.35 -9.95
CA LYS A 153 1.14 8.95 -9.88
C LYS A 153 2.30 8.81 -8.89
N LEU A 154 2.21 7.85 -7.96
CA LEU A 154 3.26 7.49 -7.02
C LEU A 154 4.19 6.40 -7.59
N SER A 155 5.47 6.42 -7.17
CA SER A 155 6.49 5.43 -7.55
C SER A 155 7.56 5.25 -6.48
#